data_117acce09122beedaad7bd0bcc0fc30f
#
_entry.id   117acce09122beedaad7bd0bcc0fc30f
#
_cell.length_a   1.000
_cell.length_b   1.000
_cell.length_c   1.000
_cell.angle_alpha   90.00
_cell.angle_beta   90.00
_cell.angle_gamma   90.00
#
_symmetry.space_group_name_H-M   'P 1'
#
loop_
_entity.id
_entity.type
_entity.pdbx_description
1 polymer ?
#
loop_
_entity_poly.entity_id
_entity_poly.type
_entity_poly.pdbx_seq_one_letter_code
_entity_poly.pdbx_strand_id
1 'polypeptide(L)'
;CEHGVCGACTIIKDGKAVRSCLMLAVQADGAELQTVEGLHGENGLHPIQEAFIEKHGLQCGFCTPGFLMTTVELLGDHPDPSDEDIREALGGNLCRCTGYQSIMESVRLAAAKLRAGAAVQAD
;
A
#
# COMPACT_ATOMS: atom_id res chain seq x y z
N CYS A 1 15.56 1.72 -7.90
CA CYS A 1 16.25 2.98 -8.30
C CYS A 1 17.31 3.42 -7.28
N GLU A 2 17.17 3.07 -6.01
CA GLU A 2 18.07 3.41 -4.90
C GLU A 2 18.26 4.93 -4.64
N HIS A 3 17.32 5.76 -5.12
CA HIS A 3 17.38 7.22 -4.92
C HIS A 3 16.00 7.84 -4.65
N GLY A 4 15.07 7.06 -4.11
CA GLY A 4 13.81 7.56 -3.58
C GLY A 4 12.71 7.90 -4.61
N VAL A 5 12.91 7.64 -5.91
CA VAL A 5 12.00 8.07 -6.97
C VAL A 5 10.89 7.05 -7.24
N CYS A 6 11.23 5.75 -7.39
CA CYS A 6 10.27 4.76 -7.92
C CYS A 6 9.26 4.23 -6.91
N GLY A 7 9.52 4.33 -5.63
CA GLY A 7 8.63 3.85 -4.56
C GLY A 7 8.57 2.35 -4.34
N ALA A 8 9.28 1.53 -5.11
CA ALA A 8 9.25 0.07 -4.96
C ALA A 8 9.73 -0.42 -3.58
N CYS A 9 10.59 0.35 -2.92
CA CYS A 9 11.14 0.06 -1.60
C CYS A 9 10.31 0.61 -0.43
N THR A 10 9.08 1.05 -0.66
CA THR A 10 8.22 1.61 0.40
C THR A 10 7.95 0.57 1.49
N ILE A 11 8.19 0.96 2.73
CA ILE A 11 7.84 0.22 3.95
C ILE A 11 7.08 1.16 4.90
N ILE A 12 6.41 0.60 5.90
CA ILE A 12 5.85 1.41 6.99
C ILE A 12 6.87 1.46 8.13
N LYS A 13 7.16 2.67 8.59
CA LYS A 13 7.96 2.94 9.79
C LYS A 13 7.13 3.79 10.75
N ASP A 14 6.87 3.26 11.94
CA ASP A 14 6.07 3.96 12.96
C ASP A 14 4.72 4.47 12.40
N GLY A 15 4.05 3.66 11.58
CA GLY A 15 2.76 3.97 10.96
C GLY A 15 2.82 4.82 9.70
N LYS A 16 4.00 5.24 9.22
CA LYS A 16 4.18 6.10 8.05
C LYS A 16 4.97 5.42 6.93
N ALA A 17 4.53 5.62 5.69
CA ALA A 17 5.20 5.11 4.51
C ALA A 17 6.50 5.87 4.25
N VAL A 18 7.60 5.14 4.18
CA VAL A 18 8.93 5.70 3.93
C VAL A 18 9.65 4.94 2.81
N ARG A 19 10.58 5.61 2.15
CA ARG A 19 11.46 5.01 1.15
C ARG A 19 12.66 4.37 1.85
N SER A 20 12.67 3.05 1.99
CA SER A 20 13.76 2.37 2.72
C SER A 20 15.13 2.56 2.08
N CYS A 21 15.21 2.79 0.77
CA CYS A 21 16.47 3.07 0.09
C CYS A 21 17.13 4.41 0.48
N LEU A 22 16.38 5.31 1.11
CA LEU A 22 16.89 6.61 1.62
C LEU A 22 17.12 6.59 3.14
N MET A 23 16.82 5.47 3.80
CA MET A 23 16.92 5.34 5.24
C MET A 23 18.21 4.58 5.61
N LEU A 24 18.96 5.11 6.55
CA LEU A 24 20.07 4.39 7.16
C LEU A 24 19.56 3.39 8.19
N ALA A 25 20.19 2.22 8.30
CA ALA A 25 19.77 1.19 9.25
C ALA A 25 19.73 1.69 10.71
N VAL A 26 20.63 2.60 11.09
CA VAL A 26 20.66 3.21 12.44
C VAL A 26 19.40 4.05 12.73
N GLN A 27 18.69 4.54 11.71
CA GLN A 27 17.44 5.28 11.87
C GLN A 27 16.24 4.36 12.16
N ALA A 28 16.42 3.06 12.02
CA ALA A 28 15.42 2.04 12.35
C ALA A 28 15.55 1.53 13.80
N ASP A 29 16.60 1.93 14.52
CA ASP A 29 16.78 1.52 15.91
C ASP A 29 15.62 2.00 16.78
N GLY A 30 14.97 1.06 17.48
CA GLY A 30 13.78 1.33 18.29
C GLY A 30 12.50 1.63 17.50
N ALA A 31 12.50 1.60 16.16
CA ALA A 31 11.33 1.85 15.34
C ALA A 31 10.54 0.56 15.07
N GLU A 32 9.22 0.69 14.91
CA GLU A 32 8.37 -0.37 14.41
C GLU A 32 8.38 -0.35 12.88
N LEU A 33 8.80 -1.47 12.28
CA LEU A 33 8.85 -1.62 10.82
C LEU A 33 7.87 -2.69 10.35
N GLN A 34 7.14 -2.37 9.27
CA GLN A 34 6.30 -3.34 8.57
C GLN A 34 6.65 -3.33 7.08
N THR A 35 6.87 -4.51 6.54
CA THR A 35 7.06 -4.74 5.10
C THR A 35 5.89 -5.51 4.52
N VAL A 36 5.85 -5.64 3.20
CA VAL A 36 4.76 -6.34 2.50
C VAL A 36 4.59 -7.80 2.96
N GLU A 37 5.68 -8.44 3.36
CA GLU A 37 5.68 -9.83 3.84
C GLU A 37 4.88 -9.98 5.15
N GLY A 38 4.85 -8.95 5.98
CA GLY A 38 4.09 -8.94 7.23
C GLY A 38 2.66 -8.43 7.10
N LEU A 39 2.23 -8.08 5.89
CA LEU A 39 0.89 -7.51 5.69
C LEU A 39 -0.22 -8.57 5.77
N HIS A 40 0.04 -9.80 5.33
CA HIS A 40 -0.94 -10.89 5.42
C HIS A 40 -1.21 -11.28 6.88
N GLY A 41 -2.46 -11.64 7.17
CA GLY A 41 -2.86 -12.16 8.48
C GLY A 41 -2.74 -13.68 8.58
N GLU A 42 -3.05 -14.23 9.77
CA GLU A 42 -3.07 -15.68 10.00
C GLU A 42 -4.09 -16.42 9.13
N ASN A 43 -5.16 -15.74 8.73
CA ASN A 43 -6.29 -16.31 8.00
C ASN A 43 -6.25 -16.05 6.48
N GLY A 44 -5.16 -15.52 5.95
CA GLY A 44 -5.01 -15.27 4.52
C GLY A 44 -4.46 -13.89 4.17
N LEU A 45 -4.74 -13.46 2.94
CA LEU A 45 -4.28 -12.18 2.43
C LEU A 45 -5.01 -11.01 3.10
N HIS A 46 -4.30 -9.90 3.25
CA HIS A 46 -4.92 -8.65 3.68
C HIS A 46 -5.93 -8.15 2.62
N PRO A 47 -7.05 -7.49 3.00
CA PRO A 47 -8.04 -6.97 2.05
C PRO A 47 -7.47 -6.10 0.94
N ILE A 48 -6.39 -5.37 1.20
CA ILE A 48 -5.66 -4.61 0.18
C ILE A 48 -5.03 -5.55 -0.86
N GLN A 49 -4.36 -6.63 -0.42
CA GLN A 49 -3.75 -7.61 -1.32
C GLN A 49 -4.81 -8.33 -2.16
N GLU A 50 -5.92 -8.74 -1.55
CA GLU A 50 -7.05 -9.34 -2.28
C GLU A 50 -7.62 -8.41 -3.35
N ALA A 51 -7.81 -7.13 -3.02
CA ALA A 51 -8.33 -6.14 -3.95
C ALA A 51 -7.41 -5.95 -5.18
N PHE A 52 -6.08 -5.97 -4.96
CA PHE A 52 -5.10 -5.90 -6.07
C PHE A 52 -5.15 -7.12 -6.98
N ILE A 53 -5.39 -8.31 -6.43
CA ILE A 53 -5.60 -9.53 -7.23
C ILE A 53 -6.92 -9.43 -8.01
N GLU A 54 -8.02 -9.07 -7.35
CA GLU A 54 -9.36 -9.05 -7.91
C GLU A 54 -9.50 -8.02 -9.05
N LYS A 55 -8.86 -6.84 -8.91
CA LYS A 55 -8.87 -5.77 -9.91
C LYS A 55 -7.70 -5.81 -10.88
N HIS A 56 -6.87 -6.84 -10.81
CA HIS A 56 -5.67 -6.95 -11.64
C HIS A 56 -4.74 -5.73 -11.52
N GLY A 57 -4.57 -5.21 -10.29
CA GLY A 57 -3.70 -4.06 -9.97
C GLY A 57 -2.21 -4.35 -10.12
N LEU A 58 -1.85 -5.46 -10.75
CA LEU A 58 -0.47 -5.88 -10.97
C LEU A 58 -0.32 -6.65 -12.29
N GLN A 59 0.88 -6.61 -12.87
CA GLN A 59 1.29 -7.45 -13.99
C GLN A 59 2.62 -8.13 -13.65
N CYS A 60 3.77 -7.48 -13.84
CA CYS A 60 5.05 -8.08 -13.46
C CYS A 60 5.25 -8.21 -11.94
N GLY A 61 4.52 -7.44 -11.13
CA GLY A 61 4.56 -7.49 -9.67
C GLY A 61 5.70 -6.71 -9.02
N PHE A 62 6.64 -6.15 -9.77
CA PHE A 62 7.82 -5.47 -9.20
C PHE A 62 7.46 -4.23 -8.35
N CYS A 63 6.55 -3.40 -8.82
CA CYS A 63 6.11 -2.20 -8.09
C CYS A 63 5.06 -2.50 -7.00
N THR A 64 4.45 -3.67 -7.03
CA THR A 64 3.28 -4.02 -6.20
C THR A 64 3.54 -3.88 -4.70
N PRO A 65 4.66 -4.32 -4.11
CA PRO A 65 4.95 -4.11 -2.69
C PRO A 65 4.88 -2.63 -2.28
N GLY A 66 5.46 -1.75 -3.10
CA GLY A 66 5.44 -0.31 -2.82
C GLY A 66 4.03 0.27 -2.85
N PHE A 67 3.21 -0.09 -3.83
CA PHE A 67 1.82 0.35 -3.90
C PHE A 67 0.99 -0.17 -2.73
N LEU A 68 1.16 -1.44 -2.34
CA LEU A 68 0.45 -2.01 -1.20
C LEU A 68 0.76 -1.26 0.09
N MET A 69 2.04 -1.01 0.39
CA MET A 69 2.45 -0.30 1.61
C MET A 69 2.00 1.18 1.61
N THR A 70 2.07 1.86 0.46
CA THR A 70 1.51 3.22 0.33
C THR A 70 -0.02 3.22 0.55
N THR A 71 -0.72 2.20 0.05
CA THR A 71 -2.16 2.05 0.27
C THR A 71 -2.50 1.78 1.74
N VAL A 72 -1.66 1.07 2.46
CA VAL A 72 -1.83 0.84 3.91
C VAL A 72 -1.88 2.18 4.66
N GLU A 73 -0.90 3.07 4.41
CA GLU A 73 -0.90 4.40 5.03
C GLU A 73 -2.12 5.22 4.60
N LEU A 74 -2.39 5.30 3.29
CA LEU A 74 -3.51 6.07 2.76
C LEU A 74 -4.85 5.67 3.43
N LEU A 75 -5.15 4.37 3.45
CA LEU A 75 -6.43 3.88 3.99
C LEU A 75 -6.50 3.91 5.51
N GLY A 76 -5.34 3.94 6.19
CA GLY A 76 -5.25 4.19 7.63
C GLY A 76 -5.61 5.63 7.98
N ASP A 77 -5.12 6.60 7.21
CA ASP A 77 -5.37 8.02 7.42
C ASP A 77 -6.72 8.48 6.81
N HIS A 78 -7.09 7.91 5.65
CA HIS A 78 -8.30 8.24 4.88
C HIS A 78 -9.06 6.97 4.48
N PRO A 79 -9.98 6.46 5.31
CA PRO A 79 -10.71 5.22 5.02
C PRO A 79 -11.64 5.27 3.79
N ASP A 80 -12.02 6.46 3.35
CA ASP A 80 -12.85 6.70 2.16
C ASP A 80 -12.23 7.77 1.26
N PRO A 81 -11.09 7.46 0.60
CA PRO A 81 -10.37 8.44 -0.18
C PRO A 81 -11.09 8.74 -1.50
N SER A 82 -11.04 10.00 -1.92
CA SER A 82 -11.43 10.41 -3.27
C SER A 82 -10.42 9.93 -4.31
N ASP A 83 -10.77 9.99 -5.58
CA ASP A 83 -9.86 9.69 -6.67
C ASP A 83 -8.62 10.59 -6.68
N GLU A 84 -8.78 11.82 -6.24
CA GLU A 84 -7.68 12.78 -6.14
C GLU A 84 -6.74 12.41 -5.02
N ASP A 85 -7.26 12.03 -3.83
CA ASP A 85 -6.46 11.55 -2.70
C ASP A 85 -5.65 10.29 -3.11
N ILE A 86 -6.28 9.36 -3.84
CA ILE A 86 -5.61 8.16 -4.33
C ILE A 86 -4.47 8.53 -5.30
N ARG A 87 -4.72 9.43 -6.27
CA ARG A 87 -3.67 9.87 -7.22
C ARG A 87 -2.51 10.54 -6.51
N GLU A 88 -2.80 11.43 -5.57
CA GLU A 88 -1.77 12.13 -4.81
C GLU A 88 -0.93 11.15 -4.00
N ALA A 89 -1.56 10.27 -3.22
CA ALA A 89 -0.86 9.27 -2.41
C ALA A 89 0.01 8.33 -3.26
N LEU A 90 -0.51 7.85 -4.40
CA LEU A 90 0.19 6.92 -5.28
C LEU A 90 1.20 7.61 -6.21
N GLY A 91 1.22 8.93 -6.28
CA GLY A 91 2.08 9.71 -7.19
C GLY A 91 3.59 9.48 -6.99
N GLY A 92 4.00 9.00 -5.82
CA GLY A 92 5.37 8.63 -5.52
C GLY A 92 5.75 7.18 -5.89
N ASN A 93 4.87 6.43 -6.54
CA ASN A 93 5.09 5.03 -6.92
C ASN A 93 5.00 4.87 -8.44
N LEU A 94 6.02 4.26 -9.05
CA LEU A 94 6.08 4.05 -10.50
C LEU A 94 5.69 2.62 -10.87
N CYS A 95 4.79 2.51 -11.86
CA CYS A 95 4.45 1.25 -12.51
C CYS A 95 4.66 1.39 -14.02
N ARG A 96 5.42 0.46 -14.62
CA ARG A 96 5.69 0.47 -16.08
C ARG A 96 4.68 -0.37 -16.87
N CYS A 97 3.86 -1.17 -16.19
CA CYS A 97 3.04 -2.19 -16.84
C CYS A 97 1.56 -1.80 -16.97
N THR A 98 0.93 -1.34 -15.87
CA THR A 98 -0.54 -1.29 -15.72
C THR A 98 -1.19 -0.04 -16.30
N GLY A 99 -0.46 1.06 -16.47
CA GLY A 99 -1.04 2.36 -16.77
C GLY A 99 -1.85 2.96 -15.60
N TYR A 100 -1.70 2.40 -14.37
CA TYR A 100 -2.25 2.88 -13.10
C TYR A 100 -3.76 2.71 -12.89
N GLN A 101 -4.58 2.59 -13.94
CA GLN A 101 -6.04 2.53 -13.81
C GLN A 101 -6.50 1.37 -12.90
N SER A 102 -6.01 0.15 -13.16
CA SER A 102 -6.34 -1.03 -12.35
C SER A 102 -5.81 -0.92 -10.91
N ILE A 103 -4.70 -0.22 -10.69
CA ILE A 103 -4.17 0.06 -9.35
C ILE A 103 -5.14 0.98 -8.59
N MET A 104 -5.61 2.06 -9.22
CA MET A 104 -6.60 2.95 -8.58
C MET A 104 -7.90 2.22 -8.25
N GLU A 105 -8.39 1.36 -9.15
CA GLU A 105 -9.57 0.53 -8.91
C GLU A 105 -9.35 -0.46 -7.75
N SER A 106 -8.14 -1.00 -7.64
CA SER A 106 -7.75 -1.86 -6.51
C SER A 106 -7.81 -1.12 -5.18
N VAL A 107 -7.32 0.11 -5.12
CA VAL A 107 -7.37 0.93 -3.89
C VAL A 107 -8.82 1.27 -3.50
N ARG A 108 -9.67 1.64 -4.48
CA ARG A 108 -11.11 1.87 -4.20
C ARG A 108 -11.79 0.62 -3.63
N LEU A 109 -11.53 -0.55 -4.22
CA LEU A 109 -12.08 -1.80 -3.73
C LEU A 109 -11.54 -2.14 -2.34
N ALA A 110 -10.25 -1.95 -2.09
CA ALA A 110 -9.63 -2.16 -0.79
C ALA A 110 -10.28 -1.28 0.30
N ALA A 111 -10.50 0.00 0.00
CA ALA A 111 -11.20 0.93 0.88
C ALA A 111 -12.61 0.43 1.21
N ALA A 112 -13.37 -0.03 0.21
CA ALA A 112 -14.71 -0.58 0.41
C ALA A 112 -14.70 -1.85 1.26
N LYS A 113 -13.76 -2.78 1.01
CA LYS A 113 -13.61 -4.02 1.80
C LYS A 113 -13.27 -3.73 3.26
N LEU A 114 -12.35 -2.82 3.53
CA LEU A 114 -11.94 -2.45 4.90
C LEU A 114 -13.07 -1.80 5.68
N ARG A 115 -13.85 -0.90 5.05
CA ARG A 115 -15.03 -0.29 5.70
C ARG A 115 -16.11 -1.32 6.01
N ALA A 116 -16.37 -2.26 5.10
CA ALA A 116 -17.33 -3.34 5.32
C ALA A 116 -16.89 -4.26 6.47
N GLY A 117 -15.60 -4.62 6.54
CA GLY A 117 -15.02 -5.42 7.63
C GLY A 117 -15.08 -4.70 8.99
N ALA A 118 -14.83 -3.39 9.03
CA ALA A 118 -14.95 -2.59 10.24
C ALA A 118 -16.40 -2.50 10.74
N ALA A 119 -17.38 -2.42 9.83
CA ALA A 119 -18.80 -2.41 10.19
C ALA A 119 -19.26 -3.74 10.83
N VAL A 120 -18.71 -4.88 10.38
CA VAL A 120 -19.03 -6.21 10.95
C VAL A 120 -18.41 -6.41 12.34
N GLN A 121 -17.29 -5.75 12.64
CA GLN A 121 -16.63 -5.86 13.96
C GLN A 121 -17.23 -4.89 15.00
N ALA A 122 -18.06 -3.94 14.60
CA ALA A 122 -18.68 -2.96 15.48
C ALA A 122 -20.04 -3.41 16.06
N ASP A 123 -20.59 -4.54 15.60
CA ASP A 123 -21.81 -5.21 16.13
C ASP A 123 -21.43 -6.33 17.10
#